data_571935985eabb11a85c6425a0f04f08c
#
_entry.id   571935985eabb11a85c6425a0f04f08c
#
_cell.length_a   1.000
_cell.length_b   1.000
_cell.length_c   1.000
_cell.angle_alpha   90.00
_cell.angle_beta   90.00
_cell.angle_gamma   90.00
#
_symmetry.space_group_name_H-M   'P 1'
#
loop_
_entity.id
_entity.type
_entity.pdbx_description
1 polymer ?
#
loop_
_entity_poly.entity_id
_entity_poly.type
_entity_poly.pdbx_seq_one_letter_code
_entity_poly.pdbx_strand_id
1 'polypeptide(L)'
;MKRFKNILMASALLCGAFFTACDNNDDKPVFPENQDQAYDMSGFAKGADVSWLTEMEKEGYKFYDAEGNGHECMSLLRDLGMNAIRLRVWVNPDQGWSEEEGFFNPEGWCDKDDVVTKAWRAHNLGYRIMIDFHYSDIWADPGRQEKPAAWADLSFDELKQAVADH
;
A
#
# COMPACT_ATOMS: atom_id res chain seq x y z
N MET A 1 -14.71 55.04 42.66
CA MET A 1 -13.31 55.16 42.25
C MET A 1 -12.53 53.98 42.83
N LYS A 2 -12.32 52.93 42.06
CA LYS A 2 -11.38 51.81 42.41
C LYS A 2 -10.62 51.45 41.14
N ARG A 3 -9.30 51.63 41.18
CA ARG A 3 -8.36 51.34 40.10
C ARG A 3 -8.14 49.82 40.03
N PHE A 4 -8.39 49.22 38.86
CA PHE A 4 -7.93 47.86 38.54
C PHE A 4 -6.54 47.97 37.87
N LYS A 5 -5.59 47.27 38.48
CA LYS A 5 -4.22 47.12 37.98
C LYS A 5 -4.25 46.00 36.92
N ASN A 6 -3.86 46.33 35.72
CA ASN A 6 -3.59 45.34 34.66
C ASN A 6 -2.28 44.62 34.96
N ILE A 7 -2.33 43.32 35.11
CA ILE A 7 -1.17 42.46 35.11
C ILE A 7 -1.02 41.92 33.69
N LEU A 8 0.00 42.42 33.00
CA LEU A 8 0.40 41.91 31.71
C LEU A 8 1.30 40.69 31.93
N MET A 9 0.78 39.48 31.65
CA MET A 9 1.62 38.27 31.53
C MET A 9 2.13 38.20 30.07
N ALA A 10 3.42 38.44 29.91
CA ALA A 10 4.14 38.24 28.66
C ALA A 10 4.50 36.72 28.59
N SER A 11 3.75 35.99 27.74
CA SER A 11 4.14 34.64 27.38
C SER A 11 5.11 34.74 26.19
N ALA A 12 6.39 34.51 26.44
CA ALA A 12 7.38 34.34 25.40
C ALA A 12 7.17 32.99 24.70
N LEU A 13 6.58 33.03 23.49
CA LEU A 13 6.62 31.88 22.57
C LEU A 13 8.03 31.83 21.94
N LEU A 14 8.83 30.85 22.38
CA LEU A 14 10.01 30.44 21.63
C LEU A 14 9.52 29.65 20.39
N CYS A 15 9.44 30.32 19.25
CA CYS A 15 9.40 29.64 17.96
C CYS A 15 10.82 29.15 17.62
N GLY A 16 11.11 27.92 18.01
CA GLY A 16 12.25 27.18 17.48
C GLY A 16 11.97 26.80 16.03
N ALA A 17 12.50 27.57 15.08
CA ALA A 17 12.53 27.18 13.68
C ALA A 17 13.54 26.04 13.52
N PHE A 18 13.05 24.81 13.48
CA PHE A 18 13.82 23.68 12.97
C PHE A 18 13.80 23.77 11.44
N PHE A 19 14.84 24.35 10.86
CA PHE A 19 15.16 24.11 9.47
C PHE A 19 15.76 22.71 9.38
N THR A 20 14.95 21.71 9.13
CA THR A 20 15.44 20.44 8.61
C THR A 20 15.69 20.63 7.14
N ALA A 21 16.96 20.51 6.76
CA ALA A 21 17.37 20.44 5.37
C ALA A 21 16.57 19.32 4.69
N CYS A 22 15.94 19.63 3.56
CA CYS A 22 15.41 18.63 2.64
C CYS A 22 16.60 17.87 2.05
N ASP A 23 16.90 16.73 2.61
CA ASP A 23 17.73 15.74 1.97
C ASP A 23 16.82 14.96 1.01
N ASN A 24 17.12 15.07 -0.29
CA ASN A 24 16.38 14.38 -1.34
C ASN A 24 16.78 12.89 -1.34
N ASN A 25 16.28 12.15 -0.39
CA ASN A 25 16.29 10.69 -0.48
C ASN A 25 15.19 10.10 0.38
N ASP A 26 14.29 9.39 -0.32
CA ASP A 26 13.38 8.40 0.21
C ASP A 26 12.19 8.89 1.06
N ASP A 27 11.16 9.39 0.40
CA ASP A 27 9.78 9.38 0.91
C ASP A 27 9.19 7.96 1.00
N LYS A 28 10.03 7.00 1.40
CA LYS A 28 9.53 5.66 1.73
C LYS A 28 8.82 5.72 3.06
N PRO A 29 7.62 5.18 3.17
CA PRO A 29 6.93 5.13 4.44
C PRO A 29 7.80 4.39 5.46
N VAL A 30 8.19 5.08 6.55
CA VAL A 30 8.90 4.48 7.67
C VAL A 30 7.89 3.66 8.45
N PHE A 31 7.91 2.36 8.28
CA PHE A 31 7.10 1.45 9.07
C PHE A 31 7.76 1.21 10.43
N PRO A 32 7.03 1.31 11.56
CA PRO A 32 7.59 0.95 12.85
C PRO A 32 8.00 -0.52 12.84
N GLU A 33 9.22 -0.79 13.27
CA GLU A 33 9.74 -2.15 13.46
C GLU A 33 8.95 -2.86 14.57
N ASN A 34 7.79 -3.38 14.24
CA ASN A 34 7.12 -4.33 15.13
C ASN A 34 7.49 -5.74 14.68
N GLN A 35 8.64 -6.21 15.13
CA GLN A 35 9.33 -7.38 14.60
C GLN A 35 8.81 -8.71 15.13
N ASP A 36 7.89 -8.75 16.08
CA ASP A 36 7.61 -9.97 16.85
C ASP A 36 6.17 -10.49 16.76
N GLN A 37 5.35 -10.00 15.85
CA GLN A 37 4.04 -10.59 15.69
C GLN A 37 4.14 -11.89 14.86
N ALA A 38 4.34 -13.00 15.54
CA ALA A 38 4.25 -14.32 14.92
C ALA A 38 2.85 -14.50 14.33
N TYR A 39 2.80 -14.69 13.01
CA TYR A 39 1.54 -14.99 12.33
C TYR A 39 1.06 -16.38 12.75
N ASP A 40 -0.20 -16.49 13.12
CA ASP A 40 -0.83 -17.79 13.26
C ASP A 40 -1.04 -18.42 11.87
N MET A 41 -0.13 -19.30 11.49
CA MET A 41 -0.18 -20.06 10.24
C MET A 41 -0.93 -21.38 10.39
N SER A 42 -1.50 -21.67 11.56
CA SER A 42 -2.29 -22.87 11.80
C SER A 42 -3.67 -22.80 11.11
N GLY A 43 -4.23 -23.95 10.82
CA GLY A 43 -5.56 -24.07 10.27
C GLY A 43 -5.69 -23.64 8.80
N PHE A 44 -6.92 -23.65 8.31
CA PHE A 44 -7.26 -23.33 6.93
C PHE A 44 -7.19 -21.83 6.64
N ALA A 45 -6.54 -21.45 5.53
CA ALA A 45 -6.52 -20.07 5.07
C ALA A 45 -7.85 -19.72 4.39
N LYS A 46 -8.63 -18.86 5.04
CA LYS A 46 -9.84 -18.23 4.48
C LYS A 46 -9.47 -16.84 4.00
N GLY A 47 -9.27 -16.67 2.71
CA GLY A 47 -8.69 -15.46 2.17
C GLY A 47 -9.54 -14.78 1.11
N ALA A 48 -9.19 -13.50 0.86
CA ALA A 48 -9.70 -12.71 -0.24
C ALA A 48 -8.53 -12.04 -0.98
N ASP A 49 -8.68 -11.86 -2.30
CA ASP A 49 -7.85 -10.96 -3.08
C ASP A 49 -8.45 -9.55 -2.99
N VAL A 50 -7.66 -8.63 -2.48
CA VAL A 50 -8.03 -7.21 -2.33
C VAL A 50 -7.06 -6.29 -3.06
N SER A 51 -6.45 -6.78 -4.13
CA SER A 51 -5.43 -6.05 -4.86
C SER A 51 -5.90 -4.67 -5.37
N TRP A 52 -7.19 -4.54 -5.72
CA TRP A 52 -7.80 -3.29 -6.19
C TRP A 52 -8.31 -2.35 -5.10
N LEU A 53 -8.08 -2.68 -3.84
CA LEU A 53 -8.74 -1.97 -2.74
C LEU A 53 -8.42 -0.47 -2.71
N THR A 54 -7.16 -0.10 -2.89
CA THR A 54 -6.72 1.31 -2.89
C THR A 54 -7.32 2.13 -4.02
N GLU A 55 -7.44 1.54 -5.21
CA GLU A 55 -8.15 2.14 -6.36
C GLU A 55 -9.64 2.34 -6.04
N MET A 56 -10.32 1.32 -5.55
CA MET A 56 -11.73 1.41 -5.16
C MET A 56 -11.97 2.50 -4.10
N GLU A 57 -11.09 2.59 -3.11
CA GLU A 57 -11.15 3.61 -2.07
C GLU A 57 -10.95 5.02 -2.64
N LYS A 58 -10.02 5.18 -3.58
CA LYS A 58 -9.77 6.45 -4.27
C LYS A 58 -10.98 6.89 -5.09
N GLU A 59 -11.66 5.96 -5.75
CA GLU A 59 -12.89 6.19 -6.49
C GLU A 59 -14.11 6.42 -5.59
N GLY A 60 -13.96 6.27 -4.27
CA GLY A 60 -14.99 6.57 -3.29
C GLY A 60 -15.93 5.41 -2.94
N TYR A 61 -15.60 4.18 -3.35
CA TYR A 61 -16.34 2.99 -2.92
C TYR A 61 -16.33 2.86 -1.39
N LYS A 62 -17.44 2.42 -0.84
CA LYS A 62 -17.63 2.19 0.60
C LYS A 62 -18.09 0.76 0.84
N PHE A 63 -17.65 0.22 1.96
CA PHE A 63 -17.97 -1.15 2.36
C PHE A 63 -18.86 -1.09 3.61
N TYR A 64 -19.87 -1.96 3.67
CA TYR A 64 -20.89 -1.93 4.71
C TYR A 64 -21.10 -3.33 5.28
N ASP A 65 -21.40 -3.39 6.58
CA ASP A 65 -21.88 -4.61 7.22
C ASP A 65 -23.35 -4.92 6.86
N ALA A 66 -23.87 -6.00 7.40
CA ALA A 66 -25.26 -6.40 7.15
C ALA A 66 -26.29 -5.41 7.73
N GLU A 67 -25.91 -4.63 8.70
CA GLU A 67 -26.70 -3.59 9.37
C GLU A 67 -26.63 -2.24 8.65
N GLY A 68 -25.76 -2.13 7.63
CA GLY A 68 -25.59 -0.91 6.84
C GLY A 68 -24.60 0.10 7.43
N ASN A 69 -23.77 -0.31 8.41
CA ASN A 69 -22.73 0.54 8.93
C ASN A 69 -21.49 0.48 8.04
N GLY A 70 -20.85 1.64 7.80
CA GLY A 70 -19.62 1.72 6.99
C GLY A 70 -18.41 1.19 7.72
N HIS A 71 -17.60 0.40 7.02
CA HIS A 71 -16.36 -0.17 7.55
C HIS A 71 -15.18 0.01 6.58
N GLU A 72 -13.97 -0.11 7.11
CA GLU A 72 -12.78 -0.37 6.31
C GLU A 72 -12.85 -1.83 5.80
N CYS A 73 -12.51 -2.04 4.52
CA CYS A 73 -12.75 -3.31 3.84
C CYS A 73 -12.05 -4.49 4.54
N MET A 74 -10.75 -4.37 4.82
CA MET A 74 -10.00 -5.47 5.41
C MET A 74 -10.46 -5.75 6.84
N SER A 75 -10.84 -4.72 7.60
CA SER A 75 -11.42 -4.88 8.94
C SER A 75 -12.74 -5.65 8.87
N LEU A 76 -13.63 -5.28 7.96
CA LEU A 76 -14.90 -5.98 7.74
C LEU A 76 -14.68 -7.46 7.36
N LEU A 77 -13.76 -7.73 6.44
CA LEU A 77 -13.41 -9.10 6.07
C LEU A 77 -12.86 -9.92 7.25
N ARG A 78 -12.09 -9.27 8.13
CA ARG A 78 -11.58 -9.89 9.36
C ARG A 78 -12.72 -10.28 10.30
N ASP A 79 -13.67 -9.37 10.52
CA ASP A 79 -14.84 -9.59 11.35
C ASP A 79 -15.73 -10.72 10.80
N LEU A 80 -15.80 -10.87 9.49
CA LEU A 80 -16.45 -11.99 8.80
C LEU A 80 -15.67 -13.30 8.87
N GLY A 81 -14.52 -13.32 9.56
CA GLY A 81 -13.72 -14.51 9.82
C GLY A 81 -12.68 -14.86 8.76
N MET A 82 -12.35 -13.96 7.87
CA MET A 82 -11.20 -14.12 6.98
C MET A 82 -9.89 -13.93 7.75
N ASN A 83 -8.85 -14.68 7.37
CA ASN A 83 -7.55 -14.69 8.04
C ASN A 83 -6.37 -14.61 7.08
N ALA A 84 -6.62 -14.44 5.79
CA ALA A 84 -5.60 -14.34 4.76
C ALA A 84 -5.99 -13.29 3.71
N ILE A 85 -4.99 -12.58 3.20
CA ILE A 85 -5.13 -11.60 2.11
C ILE A 85 -4.14 -11.95 1.01
N ARG A 86 -4.60 -11.94 -0.24
CA ARG A 86 -3.75 -12.00 -1.43
C ARG A 86 -3.63 -10.62 -2.03
N LEU A 87 -2.40 -10.24 -2.38
CA LEU A 87 -2.07 -8.97 -3.03
C LEU A 87 -1.22 -9.26 -4.27
N ARG A 88 -1.69 -8.85 -5.43
CA ARG A 88 -0.93 -8.89 -6.67
C ARG A 88 0.01 -7.71 -6.74
N VAL A 89 1.21 -7.92 -7.27
CA VAL A 89 2.16 -6.87 -7.57
C VAL A 89 2.63 -6.95 -9.03
N TRP A 90 2.63 -5.81 -9.71
CA TRP A 90 3.24 -5.58 -11.02
C TRP A 90 4.53 -4.78 -10.88
N VAL A 91 5.34 -4.74 -11.93
CA VAL A 91 6.64 -4.05 -11.90
C VAL A 91 6.46 -2.54 -12.08
N ASN A 92 5.95 -2.10 -13.23
CA ASN A 92 5.65 -0.71 -13.53
C ASN A 92 4.26 -0.62 -14.18
N PRO A 93 3.17 -0.76 -13.43
CA PRO A 93 1.83 -0.84 -14.00
C PRO A 93 1.35 0.45 -14.68
N ASP A 94 1.94 1.60 -14.36
CA ASP A 94 1.72 2.88 -15.04
C ASP A 94 2.32 2.93 -16.46
N GLN A 95 3.28 2.05 -16.75
CA GLN A 95 3.91 1.87 -18.07
C GLN A 95 3.27 0.74 -18.88
N GLY A 96 2.19 0.18 -18.38
CA GLY A 96 1.43 -0.87 -19.05
C GLY A 96 0.74 -0.37 -20.31
N TRP A 97 -0.26 -1.11 -20.77
CA TRP A 97 -0.99 -0.76 -21.99
C TRP A 97 -1.78 0.53 -21.86
N SER A 98 -2.08 1.11 -23.03
CA SER A 98 -3.00 2.23 -23.13
C SER A 98 -4.46 1.79 -22.89
N GLU A 99 -5.34 2.76 -22.68
CA GLU A 99 -6.79 2.54 -22.59
C GLU A 99 -7.33 1.83 -23.84
N GLU A 100 -6.79 2.13 -25.02
CA GLU A 100 -7.17 1.51 -26.30
C GLU A 100 -6.81 0.02 -26.35
N GLU A 101 -5.78 -0.41 -25.64
CA GLU A 101 -5.35 -1.79 -25.54
C GLU A 101 -6.07 -2.55 -24.40
N GLY A 102 -6.96 -1.87 -23.66
CA GLY A 102 -7.83 -2.47 -22.66
C GLY A 102 -7.22 -2.59 -21.26
N PHE A 103 -6.06 -1.99 -21.03
CA PHE A 103 -5.48 -1.86 -19.69
C PHE A 103 -4.80 -0.50 -19.54
N PHE A 104 -5.34 0.32 -18.65
CA PHE A 104 -4.83 1.64 -18.39
C PHE A 104 -4.78 1.87 -16.88
N ASN A 105 -3.59 2.09 -16.35
CA ASN A 105 -3.35 2.24 -14.91
C ASN A 105 -2.34 3.36 -14.64
N PRO A 106 -2.67 4.61 -14.98
CA PRO A 106 -1.74 5.74 -14.86
C PRO A 106 -1.38 6.09 -13.41
N GLU A 107 -2.19 5.65 -12.45
CA GLU A 107 -1.98 5.89 -11.03
C GLU A 107 -1.01 4.86 -10.41
N GLY A 108 -0.65 3.80 -11.15
CA GLY A 108 0.27 2.77 -10.69
C GLY A 108 -0.32 1.79 -9.67
N TRP A 109 -1.65 1.61 -9.62
CA TRP A 109 -2.26 0.66 -8.68
C TRP A 109 -1.65 -0.73 -8.82
N CYS A 110 -1.39 -1.36 -7.68
CA CYS A 110 -0.69 -2.64 -7.56
C CYS A 110 0.80 -2.58 -7.96
N ASP A 111 1.43 -1.43 -7.96
CA ASP A 111 2.88 -1.34 -7.90
C ASP A 111 3.42 -1.75 -6.51
N LYS A 112 4.73 -1.75 -6.35
CA LYS A 112 5.39 -2.16 -5.10
C LYS A 112 4.94 -1.31 -3.90
N ASP A 113 4.85 0.00 -4.06
CA ASP A 113 4.54 0.91 -2.95
C ASP A 113 3.07 0.80 -2.52
N ASP A 114 2.15 0.68 -3.46
CA ASP A 114 0.74 0.43 -3.21
C ASP A 114 0.53 -0.95 -2.53
N VAL A 115 1.25 -1.98 -2.99
CA VAL A 115 1.17 -3.32 -2.37
C VAL A 115 1.73 -3.32 -0.96
N VAL A 116 2.87 -2.64 -0.71
CA VAL A 116 3.44 -2.50 0.65
C VAL A 116 2.46 -1.79 1.57
N THR A 117 1.78 -0.75 1.10
CA THR A 117 0.75 -0.03 1.88
C THR A 117 -0.40 -0.96 2.28
N LYS A 118 -0.93 -1.74 1.35
CA LYS A 118 -1.99 -2.73 1.62
C LYS A 118 -1.51 -3.87 2.52
N ALA A 119 -0.30 -4.37 2.28
CA ALA A 119 0.29 -5.43 3.11
C ALA A 119 0.46 -4.97 4.56
N TRP A 120 0.88 -3.74 4.79
CA TRP A 120 0.99 -3.17 6.12
C TRP A 120 -0.37 -3.06 6.83
N ARG A 121 -1.41 -2.63 6.11
CA ARG A 121 -2.79 -2.62 6.65
C ARG A 121 -3.23 -4.03 7.06
N ALA A 122 -3.03 -5.02 6.18
CA ALA A 122 -3.35 -6.42 6.45
C ALA A 122 -2.54 -6.98 7.64
N HIS A 123 -1.25 -6.64 7.73
CA HIS A 123 -0.38 -7.02 8.86
C HIS A 123 -0.93 -6.53 10.19
N ASN A 124 -1.30 -5.27 10.28
CA ASN A 124 -1.83 -4.67 11.51
C ASN A 124 -3.17 -5.29 11.96
N LEU A 125 -3.90 -5.91 11.05
CA LEU A 125 -5.11 -6.67 11.32
C LEU A 125 -4.83 -8.16 11.61
N GLY A 126 -3.57 -8.59 11.61
CA GLY A 126 -3.15 -9.97 11.89
C GLY A 126 -3.49 -10.97 10.79
N TYR A 127 -3.53 -10.52 9.53
CA TYR A 127 -3.71 -11.39 8.39
C TYR A 127 -2.44 -12.14 8.01
N ARG A 128 -2.57 -13.36 7.49
CA ARG A 128 -1.57 -13.98 6.63
C ARG A 128 -1.59 -13.25 5.29
N ILE A 129 -0.42 -12.98 4.74
CA ILE A 129 -0.30 -12.23 3.50
C ILE A 129 0.33 -13.12 2.43
N MET A 130 -0.31 -13.19 1.28
CA MET A 130 0.20 -13.83 0.08
C MET A 130 0.48 -12.75 -0.95
N ILE A 131 1.74 -12.61 -1.35
CA ILE A 131 2.12 -11.74 -2.47
C ILE A 131 2.15 -12.57 -3.74
N ASP A 132 1.43 -12.08 -4.74
CA ASP A 132 1.34 -12.69 -6.07
C ASP A 132 2.14 -11.85 -7.07
N PHE A 133 3.37 -12.28 -7.34
CA PHE A 133 4.29 -11.58 -8.23
C PHE A 133 3.89 -11.83 -9.69
N HIS A 134 3.44 -10.77 -10.34
CA HIS A 134 3.30 -10.70 -11.79
C HIS A 134 4.54 -10.00 -12.34
N TYR A 135 5.50 -10.75 -12.85
CA TYR A 135 6.71 -10.22 -13.47
C TYR A 135 6.40 -9.61 -14.85
N SER A 136 5.47 -8.68 -14.84
CA SER A 136 4.95 -7.94 -15.98
C SER A 136 4.49 -6.55 -15.51
N ASP A 137 4.23 -5.64 -16.43
CA ASP A 137 3.60 -4.34 -16.16
C ASP A 137 2.05 -4.43 -16.24
N ILE A 138 1.54 -5.56 -16.72
CA ILE A 138 0.11 -5.81 -16.96
C ILE A 138 -0.28 -7.23 -16.55
N TRP A 139 -1.55 -7.58 -16.79
CA TRP A 139 -2.03 -8.94 -16.61
C TRP A 139 -1.22 -9.95 -17.42
N ALA A 140 -0.77 -11.00 -16.73
CA ALA A 140 -0.14 -12.17 -17.32
C ALA A 140 -1.11 -13.35 -17.27
N ASP A 141 -1.30 -14.02 -18.41
CA ASP A 141 -2.12 -15.20 -18.59
C ASP A 141 -1.42 -16.21 -19.53
N PRO A 142 -1.96 -17.41 -19.75
CA PRO A 142 -1.32 -18.39 -20.64
C PRO A 142 -1.09 -17.92 -22.07
N GLY A 143 -1.86 -16.93 -22.55
CA GLY A 143 -1.74 -16.35 -23.88
C GLY A 143 -0.83 -15.13 -23.96
N ARG A 144 -0.42 -14.60 -22.79
CA ARG A 144 0.31 -13.34 -22.70
C ARG A 144 1.21 -13.33 -21.45
N GLN A 145 2.50 -13.34 -21.67
CA GLN A 145 3.53 -13.35 -20.61
C GLN A 145 4.68 -12.44 -21.01
N GLU A 146 4.37 -11.16 -21.16
CA GLU A 146 5.34 -10.16 -21.57
C GLU A 146 6.19 -9.74 -20.37
N LYS A 147 7.52 -9.66 -20.58
CA LYS A 147 8.40 -9.08 -19.59
C LYS A 147 8.05 -7.60 -19.38
N PRO A 148 8.28 -7.05 -18.19
CA PRO A 148 8.24 -5.61 -17.98
C PRO A 148 9.07 -4.86 -19.01
N ALA A 149 8.57 -3.73 -19.50
CA ALA A 149 9.29 -2.92 -20.49
C ALA A 149 10.70 -2.54 -20.02
N ALA A 150 10.85 -2.20 -18.74
CA ALA A 150 12.13 -1.89 -18.13
C ALA A 150 13.13 -3.07 -18.12
N TRP A 151 12.66 -4.31 -18.30
CA TRP A 151 13.48 -5.52 -18.28
C TRP A 151 13.71 -6.12 -19.68
N ALA A 152 13.16 -5.50 -20.73
CA ALA A 152 13.12 -6.07 -22.07
C ALA A 152 14.52 -6.43 -22.59
N ASP A 153 15.49 -5.54 -22.39
CA ASP A 153 16.84 -5.63 -22.94
C ASP A 153 17.91 -6.11 -21.92
N LEU A 154 17.47 -6.49 -20.70
CA LEU A 154 18.39 -6.97 -19.67
C LEU A 154 19.02 -8.31 -20.08
N SER A 155 20.32 -8.44 -19.83
CA SER A 155 21.01 -9.73 -19.84
C SER A 155 20.45 -10.67 -18.77
N PHE A 156 20.78 -11.96 -18.84
CA PHE A 156 20.29 -12.93 -17.88
C PHE A 156 20.69 -12.59 -16.41
N ASP A 157 21.92 -12.12 -16.21
CA ASP A 157 22.38 -11.79 -14.86
C ASP A 157 21.74 -10.49 -14.32
N GLU A 158 21.55 -9.49 -15.17
CA GLU A 158 20.79 -8.28 -14.82
C GLU A 158 19.32 -8.60 -14.54
N LEU A 159 18.71 -9.48 -15.34
CA LEU A 159 17.33 -9.92 -15.12
C LEU A 159 17.16 -10.65 -13.78
N LYS A 160 18.11 -11.51 -13.42
CA LYS A 160 18.11 -12.16 -12.09
C LYS A 160 18.13 -11.13 -10.97
N GLN A 161 18.97 -10.09 -11.11
CA GLN A 161 19.03 -9.03 -10.12
C GLN A 161 17.74 -8.23 -10.08
N ALA A 162 17.17 -7.84 -11.23
CA ALA A 162 15.91 -7.12 -11.30
C ALA A 162 14.75 -7.89 -10.64
N VAL A 163 14.68 -9.21 -10.84
CA VAL A 163 13.69 -10.08 -10.16
C VAL A 163 13.92 -10.14 -8.65
N ALA A 164 15.17 -10.13 -8.20
CA ALA A 164 15.49 -10.17 -6.78
C ALA A 164 15.22 -8.84 -6.06
N ASP A 165 15.29 -7.72 -6.78
CA ASP A 165 15.08 -6.37 -6.25
C ASP A 165 13.59 -5.97 -6.25
N HIS A 166 12.77 -6.64 -7.06
CA HIS A 166 11.33 -6.43 -7.13
C HIS A 166 10.62 -7.09 -5.95
#